data_4033d684d43c1955b52467b7aabc90da
#
_entry.id   4033d684d43c1955b52467b7aabc90da
#
_cell.length_a   1.000
_cell.length_b   1.000
_cell.length_c   1.000
_cell.angle_alpha   90.00
_cell.angle_beta   90.00
_cell.angle_gamma   90.00
#
_symmetry.space_group_name_H-M   'P 1'
#
loop_
_entity.id
_entity.type
_entity.pdbx_description
1 polymer ?
#
loop_
_entity_poly.entity_id
_entity_poly.type
_entity_poly.pdbx_seq_one_letter_code
_entity_poly.pdbx_strand_id
1 'polypeptide(L)'
;KLRCFQLLTSKDINMPRTVVAREPHQVGAALEAVGGPPVILKLIQGTQGIGVILAETEQAVQSVLDTLWSLGQTILIQEFVAESEGRDIRALVLGNRVVTAMRRQARFGEFRSNIHRGAGGTVVDLDEDYKRAAIQASQVMGLQLSGVDLLESHEGPKVMEINSSPGFEGLESATGMDIAGTIMNFAVRYARRKGGG
;
A
#
# COMPACT_ATOMS: atom_id res chain seq x y z
N LYS A 1 -9.81 -3.70 0.40
CA LYS A 1 -8.56 -4.12 -0.29
C LYS A 1 -8.85 -4.69 -1.66
N LEU A 2 -9.60 -5.80 -1.81
CA LEU A 2 -9.82 -6.47 -3.11
C LEU A 2 -10.37 -5.53 -4.19
N ARG A 3 -11.43 -4.75 -3.89
CA ARG A 3 -12.00 -3.78 -4.84
C ARG A 3 -10.99 -2.70 -5.25
N CYS A 4 -10.11 -2.28 -4.35
CA CYS A 4 -9.03 -1.35 -4.66
C CYS A 4 -8.11 -1.94 -5.72
N PHE A 5 -7.61 -3.17 -5.52
CA PHE A 5 -6.76 -3.84 -6.50
C PHE A 5 -7.46 -4.02 -7.86
N GLN A 6 -8.73 -4.41 -7.88
CA GLN A 6 -9.51 -4.54 -9.13
C GLN A 6 -9.60 -3.22 -9.90
N LEU A 7 -9.86 -2.10 -9.18
CA LEU A 7 -9.93 -0.78 -9.79
C LEU A 7 -8.57 -0.31 -10.33
N LEU A 8 -7.50 -0.50 -9.56
CA LEU A 8 -6.15 -0.14 -9.98
C LEU A 8 -5.73 -0.94 -11.21
N THR A 9 -5.95 -2.26 -11.22
CA THR A 9 -5.68 -3.13 -12.38
C THR A 9 -6.46 -2.68 -13.62
N SER A 10 -7.75 -2.31 -13.47
CA SER A 10 -8.57 -1.86 -14.59
C SER A 10 -8.13 -0.53 -15.22
N LYS A 11 -7.19 0.17 -14.59
CA LYS A 11 -6.64 1.46 -15.01
C LYS A 11 -5.14 1.40 -15.24
N ASP A 12 -4.58 0.19 -15.37
CA ASP A 12 -3.16 -0.07 -15.64
C ASP A 12 -2.21 0.64 -14.64
N ILE A 13 -2.66 0.81 -13.38
CA ILE A 13 -1.80 1.33 -12.33
C ILE A 13 -0.82 0.23 -11.92
N ASN A 14 0.48 0.55 -11.99
CA ASN A 14 1.52 -0.39 -11.59
C ASN A 14 1.41 -0.74 -10.10
N MET A 15 1.33 -2.03 -9.80
CA MET A 15 1.16 -2.56 -8.45
C MET A 15 1.82 -3.95 -8.37
N PRO A 16 2.20 -4.42 -7.19
CA PRO A 16 2.67 -5.79 -7.05
C PRO A 16 1.62 -6.78 -7.56
N ARG A 17 2.05 -7.76 -8.36
CA ARG A 17 1.14 -8.80 -8.87
C ARG A 17 0.41 -9.45 -7.72
N THR A 18 -0.92 -9.52 -7.82
CA THR A 18 -1.77 -9.95 -6.70
C THR A 18 -2.87 -10.87 -7.21
N VAL A 19 -3.02 -12.03 -6.57
CA VAL A 19 -4.03 -13.04 -6.90
C VAL A 19 -4.80 -13.43 -5.65
N VAL A 20 -6.07 -13.79 -5.81
CA VAL A 20 -6.90 -14.38 -4.75
C VAL A 20 -6.90 -15.89 -4.95
N ALA A 21 -6.40 -16.64 -3.99
CA ALA A 21 -6.57 -18.08 -3.93
C ALA A 21 -7.62 -18.42 -2.86
N ARG A 22 -8.59 -19.26 -3.22
CA ARG A 22 -9.68 -19.67 -2.34
C ARG A 22 -9.64 -21.16 -2.01
N GLU A 23 -8.92 -21.92 -2.80
CA GLU A 23 -8.90 -23.39 -2.74
C GLU A 23 -7.49 -23.92 -2.96
N PRO A 24 -7.12 -25.06 -2.34
CA PRO A 24 -5.78 -25.63 -2.40
C PRO A 24 -5.25 -25.85 -3.84
N HIS A 25 -6.10 -26.34 -4.76
CA HIS A 25 -5.70 -26.62 -6.13
C HIS A 25 -5.32 -25.36 -6.93
N GLN A 26 -5.65 -24.15 -6.44
CA GLN A 26 -5.32 -22.89 -7.11
C GLN A 26 -3.93 -22.35 -6.72
N VAL A 27 -3.27 -22.91 -5.70
CA VAL A 27 -2.04 -22.36 -5.13
C VAL A 27 -0.91 -22.34 -6.15
N GLY A 28 -0.68 -23.43 -6.86
CA GLY A 28 0.39 -23.50 -7.87
C GLY A 28 0.24 -22.44 -8.95
N ALA A 29 -0.93 -22.33 -9.57
CA ALA A 29 -1.22 -21.32 -10.58
C ALA A 29 -1.16 -19.89 -10.02
N ALA A 30 -1.59 -19.69 -8.77
CA ALA A 30 -1.51 -18.39 -8.11
C ALA A 30 -0.06 -17.97 -7.83
N LEU A 31 0.80 -18.90 -7.40
CA LEU A 31 2.22 -18.65 -7.21
C LEU A 31 2.92 -18.32 -8.53
N GLU A 32 2.66 -19.08 -9.58
CA GLU A 32 3.19 -18.81 -10.92
C GLU A 32 2.81 -17.40 -11.39
N ALA A 33 1.53 -17.00 -11.21
CA ALA A 33 1.03 -15.68 -11.61
C ALA A 33 1.70 -14.52 -10.87
N VAL A 34 2.17 -14.71 -9.65
CA VAL A 34 2.88 -13.66 -8.88
C VAL A 34 4.41 -13.78 -8.97
N GLY A 35 4.94 -14.80 -9.66
CA GLY A 35 6.37 -14.99 -9.89
C GLY A 35 7.07 -15.92 -8.90
N GLY A 36 6.31 -16.70 -8.13
CA GLY A 36 6.83 -17.66 -7.16
C GLY A 36 7.28 -17.05 -5.83
N PRO A 37 7.64 -17.92 -4.88
CA PRO A 37 8.19 -17.47 -3.59
C PRO A 37 9.53 -16.74 -3.74
N PRO A 38 9.85 -15.81 -2.81
CA PRO A 38 9.04 -15.41 -1.67
C PRO A 38 7.80 -14.61 -2.06
N VAL A 39 6.71 -14.76 -1.31
CA VAL A 39 5.44 -14.04 -1.53
C VAL A 39 4.91 -13.44 -0.23
N ILE A 40 4.07 -12.43 -0.38
CA ILE A 40 3.31 -11.85 0.73
C ILE A 40 1.89 -12.42 0.75
N LEU A 41 1.51 -13.02 1.84
CA LEU A 41 0.13 -13.45 2.11
C LEU A 41 -0.57 -12.36 2.92
N LYS A 42 -1.72 -11.89 2.45
CA LYS A 42 -2.48 -10.82 3.11
C LYS A 42 -3.91 -11.25 3.40
N LEU A 43 -4.35 -11.11 4.63
CA LEU A 43 -5.77 -11.16 4.97
C LEU A 43 -6.51 -9.99 4.33
N ILE A 44 -7.68 -10.25 3.75
CA ILE A 44 -8.53 -9.17 3.21
C ILE A 44 -8.96 -8.24 4.34
N GLN A 45 -9.30 -8.81 5.49
CA GLN A 45 -9.64 -8.07 6.71
C GLN A 45 -8.39 -7.99 7.60
N GLY A 46 -7.69 -6.87 7.56
CA GLY A 46 -6.51 -6.59 8.38
C GLY A 46 -6.08 -5.14 8.21
N THR A 47 -5.57 -4.56 9.29
CA THR A 47 -5.07 -3.17 9.34
C THR A 47 -3.71 -3.14 10.01
N GLN A 48 -2.92 -2.09 9.78
CA GLN A 48 -1.64 -1.84 10.46
C GLN A 48 -0.62 -3.00 10.37
N GLY A 49 -0.60 -3.73 9.25
CA GLY A 49 0.30 -4.88 9.06
C GLY A 49 -0.11 -6.15 9.79
N ILE A 50 -1.30 -6.18 10.44
CA ILE A 50 -1.87 -7.41 10.99
C ILE A 50 -2.41 -8.24 9.83
N GLY A 51 -2.09 -9.55 9.83
CA GLY A 51 -2.48 -10.46 8.75
C GLY A 51 -1.66 -10.29 7.46
N VAL A 52 -0.43 -9.80 7.58
CA VAL A 52 0.58 -9.77 6.51
C VAL A 52 1.69 -10.74 6.89
N ILE A 53 1.93 -11.74 6.06
CA ILE A 53 2.86 -12.85 6.30
C ILE A 53 3.80 -12.94 5.10
N LEU A 54 5.11 -12.99 5.33
CA LEU A 54 6.10 -13.36 4.33
C LEU A 54 6.23 -14.88 4.31
N ALA A 55 6.08 -15.49 3.14
CA ALA A 55 6.26 -16.92 2.94
C ALA A 55 7.36 -17.13 1.91
N GLU A 56 8.47 -17.71 2.34
CA GLU A 56 9.71 -17.81 1.56
C GLU A 56 9.77 -19.07 0.69
N THR A 57 8.92 -20.06 0.96
CA THR A 57 8.86 -21.32 0.23
C THR A 57 7.43 -21.70 -0.11
N GLU A 58 7.25 -22.48 -1.16
CA GLU A 58 5.93 -23.01 -1.54
C GLU A 58 5.30 -23.84 -0.41
N GLN A 59 6.12 -24.63 0.30
CA GLN A 59 5.65 -25.41 1.45
C GLN A 59 5.13 -24.51 2.58
N ALA A 60 5.82 -23.38 2.86
CA ALA A 60 5.35 -22.40 3.84
C ALA A 60 4.03 -21.74 3.39
N VAL A 61 3.92 -21.39 2.10
CA VAL A 61 2.67 -20.86 1.52
C VAL A 61 1.54 -21.85 1.74
N GLN A 62 1.71 -23.13 1.36
CA GLN A 62 0.68 -24.16 1.49
C GLN A 62 0.24 -24.31 2.95
N SER A 63 1.18 -24.45 3.87
CA SER A 63 0.88 -24.64 5.32
C SER A 63 0.10 -23.46 5.91
N VAL A 64 0.47 -22.23 5.54
CA VAL A 64 -0.24 -21.03 6.02
C VAL A 64 -1.64 -20.96 5.42
N LEU A 65 -1.78 -21.21 4.11
CA LEU A 65 -3.08 -21.17 3.43
C LEU A 65 -4.05 -22.22 3.97
N ASP A 66 -3.61 -23.47 4.17
CA ASP A 66 -4.43 -24.53 4.73
C ASP A 66 -4.96 -24.16 6.12
N THR A 67 -4.09 -23.56 6.95
CA THR A 67 -4.48 -23.07 8.27
C THR A 67 -5.52 -21.95 8.17
N LEU A 68 -5.29 -20.95 7.34
CA LEU A 68 -6.18 -19.79 7.23
C LEU A 68 -7.51 -20.14 6.56
N TRP A 69 -7.52 -21.05 5.59
CA TRP A 69 -8.76 -21.54 4.97
C TRP A 69 -9.60 -22.38 5.94
N SER A 70 -8.98 -23.18 6.80
CA SER A 70 -9.71 -23.90 7.85
C SER A 70 -10.46 -22.96 8.80
N LEU A 71 -10.00 -21.71 8.91
CA LEU A 71 -10.62 -20.62 9.66
C LEU A 71 -11.57 -19.75 8.81
N GLY A 72 -11.88 -20.17 7.58
CA GLY A 72 -12.78 -19.44 6.67
C GLY A 72 -12.23 -18.11 6.14
N GLN A 73 -10.90 -17.91 6.17
CA GLN A 73 -10.30 -16.65 5.73
C GLN A 73 -10.07 -16.63 4.21
N THR A 74 -10.30 -15.48 3.59
CA THR A 74 -9.90 -15.24 2.20
C THR A 74 -8.55 -14.53 2.16
N ILE A 75 -7.62 -15.06 1.36
CA ILE A 75 -6.22 -14.64 1.32
C ILE A 75 -5.88 -14.06 -0.04
N LEU A 76 -5.12 -12.98 -0.02
CA LEU A 76 -4.41 -12.44 -1.19
C LEU A 76 -2.98 -13.00 -1.17
N ILE A 77 -2.55 -13.54 -2.30
CA ILE A 77 -1.15 -13.88 -2.58
C ILE A 77 -0.59 -12.74 -3.42
N GLN A 78 0.48 -12.12 -2.97
CA GLN A 78 1.07 -10.96 -3.62
C GLN A 78 2.56 -11.15 -3.82
N GLU A 79 3.07 -10.67 -4.95
CA GLU A 79 4.49 -10.55 -5.25
C GLU A 79 5.25 -9.90 -4.10
N PHE A 80 6.36 -10.47 -3.71
CA PHE A 80 7.31 -9.83 -2.81
C PHE A 80 8.28 -8.96 -3.63
N VAL A 81 8.22 -7.66 -3.44
CA VAL A 81 9.12 -6.71 -4.10
C VAL A 81 10.39 -6.61 -3.28
N ALA A 82 11.40 -7.40 -3.64
CA ALA A 82 12.62 -7.58 -2.86
C ALA A 82 13.41 -6.26 -2.71
N GLU A 83 13.39 -5.39 -3.71
CA GLU A 83 14.07 -4.09 -3.69
C GLU A 83 13.53 -3.16 -2.59
N SER A 84 12.29 -3.39 -2.19
CA SER A 84 11.62 -2.62 -1.13
C SER A 84 11.53 -3.36 0.19
N GLU A 85 12.32 -4.41 0.39
CA GLU A 85 12.27 -5.16 1.65
C GLU A 85 12.42 -4.24 2.87
N GLY A 86 11.42 -4.28 3.75
CA GLY A 86 11.39 -3.45 4.95
C GLY A 86 11.25 -1.95 4.70
N ARG A 87 10.99 -1.51 3.47
CA ARG A 87 10.87 -0.09 3.09
C ARG A 87 9.62 0.15 2.28
N ASP A 88 9.03 1.30 2.46
CA ASP A 88 8.03 1.85 1.57
C ASP A 88 8.01 3.38 1.62
N ILE A 89 7.30 3.98 0.70
CA ILE A 89 7.07 5.41 0.65
C ILE A 89 5.59 5.67 0.94
N ARG A 90 5.30 6.51 1.92
CA ARG A 90 3.97 7.06 2.14
C ARG A 90 3.88 8.46 1.58
N ALA A 91 3.08 8.64 0.53
CA ALA A 91 2.75 9.94 -0.06
C ALA A 91 1.39 10.43 0.43
N LEU A 92 1.29 11.68 0.89
CA LEU A 92 0.03 12.34 1.20
C LEU A 92 -0.46 13.09 -0.04
N VAL A 93 -1.61 12.68 -0.55
CA VAL A 93 -2.25 13.29 -1.73
C VAL A 93 -3.45 14.13 -1.30
N LEU A 94 -3.49 15.38 -1.78
CA LEU A 94 -4.65 16.28 -1.67
C LEU A 94 -5.05 16.77 -3.07
N GLY A 95 -6.22 16.34 -3.52
CA GLY A 95 -6.73 16.62 -4.86
C GLY A 95 -5.82 16.01 -5.93
N ASN A 96 -5.11 16.86 -6.66
CA ASN A 96 -4.23 16.47 -7.77
C ASN A 96 -2.74 16.71 -7.47
N ARG A 97 -2.34 16.75 -6.21
CA ARG A 97 -0.94 16.96 -5.83
C ARG A 97 -0.51 16.09 -4.65
N VAL A 98 0.73 15.67 -4.66
CA VAL A 98 1.42 15.16 -3.47
C VAL A 98 1.84 16.38 -2.62
N VAL A 99 1.41 16.40 -1.38
CA VAL A 99 1.74 17.49 -0.42
C VAL A 99 3.10 17.25 0.20
N THR A 100 3.34 16.02 0.61
CA THR A 100 4.59 15.57 1.20
C THR A 100 4.67 14.05 1.13
N ALA A 101 5.87 13.52 1.31
CA ALA A 101 6.09 12.09 1.40
C ALA A 101 7.18 11.76 2.42
N MET A 102 7.10 10.55 2.98
CA MET A 102 8.15 9.98 3.81
C MET A 102 8.48 8.58 3.36
N ARG A 103 9.76 8.23 3.40
CA ARG A 103 10.22 6.84 3.33
C ARG A 103 10.14 6.26 4.73
N ARG A 104 9.46 5.14 4.88
CA ARG A 104 9.39 4.38 6.12
C ARG A 104 10.41 3.23 6.04
N GLN A 105 11.13 3.01 7.13
CA GLN A 105 12.11 1.92 7.23
C GLN A 105 11.77 1.07 8.44
N ALA A 106 11.53 -0.22 8.23
CA ALA A 106 11.34 -1.21 9.28
C ALA A 106 12.60 -1.34 10.15
N ARG A 107 12.42 -1.83 11.36
CA ARG A 107 13.55 -2.25 12.21
C ARG A 107 14.22 -3.47 11.61
N PHE A 108 15.47 -3.66 11.94
CA PHE A 108 16.22 -4.85 11.51
C PHE A 108 15.47 -6.15 11.84
N GLY A 109 15.35 -7.04 10.85
CA GLY A 109 14.61 -8.30 10.96
C GLY A 109 13.09 -8.20 10.80
N GLU A 110 12.54 -7.01 10.50
CA GLU A 110 11.11 -6.82 10.20
C GLU A 110 10.96 -6.36 8.74
N PHE A 111 10.11 -7.04 7.99
CA PHE A 111 9.84 -6.69 6.58
C PHE A 111 8.70 -5.67 6.43
N ARG A 112 7.91 -5.43 7.48
CA ARG A 112 6.78 -4.48 7.47
C ARG A 112 7.22 -3.11 7.96
N SER A 113 7.08 -2.11 7.13
CA SER A 113 7.53 -0.72 7.35
C SER A 113 6.52 0.18 8.10
N ASN A 114 5.53 -0.40 8.77
CA ASN A 114 4.50 0.37 9.48
C ASN A 114 5.07 1.14 10.69
N ILE A 115 4.80 2.45 10.78
CA ILE A 115 5.23 3.32 11.89
C ILE A 115 4.76 2.80 13.26
N HIS A 116 3.53 2.29 13.36
CA HIS A 116 3.01 1.67 14.59
C HIS A 116 3.79 0.45 15.08
N ARG A 117 4.64 -0.13 14.23
CA ARG A 117 5.58 -1.21 14.57
C ARG A 117 6.98 -0.68 14.91
N GLY A 118 7.11 0.66 15.02
CA GLY A 118 8.35 1.33 15.38
C GLY A 118 9.31 1.53 14.21
N ALA A 119 8.82 1.52 12.98
CA ALA A 119 9.60 1.95 11.83
C ALA A 119 9.97 3.43 11.95
N GLY A 120 11.16 3.79 11.47
CA GLY A 120 11.58 5.18 11.29
C GLY A 120 10.95 5.77 10.04
N GLY A 121 10.72 7.09 10.05
CA GLY A 121 10.29 7.84 8.87
C GLY A 121 11.28 8.96 8.55
N THR A 122 11.68 9.09 7.28
CA THR A 122 12.48 10.20 6.77
C THR A 122 11.78 10.88 5.61
N VAL A 123 11.83 12.20 5.57
CA VAL A 123 11.27 12.97 4.44
C VAL A 123 11.95 12.56 3.14
N VAL A 124 11.18 12.41 2.09
CA VAL A 124 11.68 12.14 0.74
C VAL A 124 11.02 13.09 -0.26
N ASP A 125 11.83 13.67 -1.14
CA ASP A 125 11.30 14.35 -2.33
C ASP A 125 11.12 13.30 -3.42
N LEU A 126 9.90 13.18 -3.91
CA LEU A 126 9.55 12.19 -4.92
C LEU A 126 9.84 12.74 -6.32
N ASP A 127 10.36 11.88 -7.18
CA ASP A 127 10.38 12.17 -8.61
C ASP A 127 8.96 12.18 -9.21
N GLU A 128 8.86 12.61 -10.47
CA GLU A 128 7.57 12.80 -11.14
C GLU A 128 6.81 11.49 -11.38
N ASP A 129 7.50 10.35 -11.48
CA ASP A 129 6.86 9.07 -11.70
C ASP A 129 6.14 8.59 -10.42
N TYR A 130 6.80 8.76 -9.25
CA TYR A 130 6.17 8.47 -7.95
C TYR A 130 5.01 9.41 -7.65
N LYS A 131 5.18 10.72 -7.90
CA LYS A 131 4.09 11.70 -7.74
C LYS A 131 2.90 11.35 -8.61
N ARG A 132 3.15 11.03 -9.89
CA ARG A 132 2.12 10.63 -10.86
C ARG A 132 1.39 9.38 -10.41
N ALA A 133 2.12 8.32 -10.04
CA ALA A 133 1.53 7.06 -9.56
C ALA A 133 0.62 7.28 -8.34
N ALA A 134 1.08 8.07 -7.34
CA ALA A 134 0.29 8.38 -6.16
C ALA A 134 -0.99 9.17 -6.50
N ILE A 135 -0.90 10.19 -7.35
CA ILE A 135 -2.04 11.02 -7.75
C ILE A 135 -3.05 10.19 -8.55
N GLN A 136 -2.58 9.42 -9.55
CA GLN A 136 -3.46 8.57 -10.36
C GLN A 136 -4.19 7.53 -9.52
N ALA A 137 -3.48 6.87 -8.60
CA ALA A 137 -4.07 5.90 -7.69
C ALA A 137 -5.17 6.53 -6.82
N SER A 138 -4.94 7.72 -6.27
CA SER A 138 -5.94 8.48 -5.50
C SER A 138 -7.17 8.84 -6.34
N GLN A 139 -6.95 9.32 -7.58
CA GLN A 139 -8.02 9.69 -8.50
C GLN A 139 -8.88 8.50 -8.93
N VAL A 140 -8.27 7.35 -9.25
CA VAL A 140 -8.98 6.10 -9.59
C VAL A 140 -9.91 5.66 -8.47
N MET A 141 -9.51 5.90 -7.22
CA MET A 141 -10.33 5.63 -6.04
C MET A 141 -11.37 6.73 -5.74
N GLY A 142 -11.38 7.83 -6.49
CA GLY A 142 -12.28 8.96 -6.26
C GLY A 142 -11.98 9.76 -4.99
N LEU A 143 -10.75 9.68 -4.48
CA LEU A 143 -10.36 10.30 -3.21
C LEU A 143 -9.77 11.69 -3.42
N GLN A 144 -10.20 12.63 -2.58
CA GLN A 144 -9.65 13.99 -2.52
C GLN A 144 -8.55 14.14 -1.46
N LEU A 145 -8.53 13.22 -0.50
CA LEU A 145 -7.50 13.04 0.51
C LEU A 145 -7.16 11.57 0.57
N SER A 146 -5.90 11.22 0.45
CA SER A 146 -5.44 9.86 0.64
C SER A 146 -3.98 9.80 1.06
N GLY A 147 -3.64 8.72 1.78
CA GLY A 147 -2.27 8.25 1.94
C GLY A 147 -2.02 7.12 0.96
N VAL A 148 -1.08 7.28 0.07
CA VAL A 148 -0.71 6.26 -0.91
C VAL A 148 0.62 5.65 -0.51
N ASP A 149 0.63 4.34 -0.31
CA ASP A 149 1.82 3.58 0.01
C ASP A 149 2.39 2.98 -1.28
N LEU A 150 3.66 3.27 -1.55
CA LEU A 150 4.37 2.89 -2.76
C LEU A 150 5.60 2.06 -2.42
N LEU A 151 5.86 1.03 -3.20
CA LEU A 151 7.11 0.28 -3.16
C LEU A 151 8.04 0.78 -4.26
N GLU A 152 9.33 0.82 -3.94
CA GLU A 152 10.41 1.09 -4.89
C GLU A 152 10.75 -0.22 -5.62
N SER A 153 10.73 -0.23 -6.94
CA SER A 153 11.13 -1.39 -7.73
C SER A 153 11.91 -0.99 -8.99
N HIS A 154 12.61 -1.93 -9.61
CA HIS A 154 13.30 -1.72 -10.87
C HIS A 154 12.35 -1.35 -12.02
N GLU A 155 11.06 -1.72 -11.90
CA GLU A 155 10.01 -1.37 -12.88
C GLU A 155 9.35 -0.02 -12.58
N GLY A 156 9.89 0.77 -11.65
CA GLY A 156 9.31 2.01 -11.16
C GLY A 156 8.42 1.83 -9.93
N PRO A 157 7.67 2.88 -9.54
CA PRO A 157 6.82 2.82 -8.35
C PRO A 157 5.70 1.80 -8.49
N LYS A 158 5.51 0.95 -7.48
CA LYS A 158 4.36 0.04 -7.38
C LYS A 158 3.44 0.48 -6.26
N VAL A 159 2.17 0.76 -6.57
CA VAL A 159 1.16 1.14 -5.58
C VAL A 159 0.79 -0.07 -4.74
N MET A 160 1.09 -0.04 -3.46
CA MET A 160 0.83 -1.14 -2.52
C MET A 160 -0.52 -1.01 -1.82
N GLU A 161 -0.87 0.20 -1.36
CA GLU A 161 -2.10 0.46 -0.61
C GLU A 161 -2.53 1.92 -0.75
N ILE A 162 -3.85 2.16 -0.68
CA ILE A 162 -4.43 3.51 -0.66
C ILE A 162 -5.34 3.62 0.55
N ASN A 163 -5.06 4.60 1.41
CA ASN A 163 -5.78 4.86 2.64
C ASN A 163 -6.62 6.13 2.50
N SER A 164 -7.95 6.01 2.61
CA SER A 164 -8.90 7.14 2.53
C SER A 164 -8.93 8.00 3.80
N SER A 165 -8.42 7.48 4.91
CA SER A 165 -8.28 8.20 6.18
C SER A 165 -6.87 7.97 6.72
N PRO A 166 -5.85 8.57 6.07
CA PRO A 166 -4.47 8.32 6.44
C PRO A 166 -4.14 8.96 7.80
N GLY A 167 -3.51 8.18 8.69
CA GLY A 167 -2.79 8.78 9.82
C GLY A 167 -1.62 9.59 9.29
N PHE A 168 -1.45 10.80 9.77
CA PHE A 168 -0.42 11.73 9.31
C PHE A 168 0.57 12.16 10.41
N GLU A 169 0.39 11.68 11.65
CA GLU A 169 1.30 11.97 12.78
C GLU A 169 2.78 11.66 12.45
N GLY A 170 3.03 10.52 11.78
CA GLY A 170 4.38 10.17 11.34
C GLY A 170 4.93 11.12 10.29
N LEU A 171 4.08 11.64 9.40
CA LEU A 171 4.46 12.64 8.40
C LEU A 171 4.74 14.00 9.08
N GLU A 172 3.92 14.44 10.02
CA GLU A 172 4.17 15.67 10.79
C GLU A 172 5.48 15.58 11.57
N SER A 173 5.72 14.44 12.24
CA SER A 173 6.96 14.22 12.98
C SER A 173 8.19 14.22 12.08
N ALA A 174 8.09 13.63 10.88
CA ALA A 174 9.21 13.55 9.94
C ALA A 174 9.49 14.87 9.24
N THR A 175 8.44 15.64 8.90
CA THR A 175 8.53 16.84 8.05
C THR A 175 8.57 18.15 8.84
N GLY A 176 8.06 18.17 10.07
CA GLY A 176 7.80 19.40 10.83
C GLY A 176 6.67 20.26 10.25
N MET A 177 5.91 19.75 9.27
CA MET A 177 4.82 20.49 8.62
C MET A 177 3.52 20.37 9.43
N ASP A 178 2.73 21.44 9.49
CA ASP A 178 1.33 21.41 9.92
C ASP A 178 0.46 20.76 8.83
N ILE A 179 0.40 19.42 8.84
CA ILE A 179 -0.40 18.65 7.88
C ILE A 179 -1.89 18.78 8.19
N ALA A 180 -2.26 18.79 9.47
CA ALA A 180 -3.64 19.00 9.89
C ALA A 180 -4.20 20.31 9.33
N GLY A 181 -3.52 21.41 9.52
CA GLY A 181 -3.90 22.72 8.96
C GLY A 181 -3.93 22.72 7.43
N THR A 182 -3.00 22.03 6.78
CA THR A 182 -2.96 21.88 5.32
C THR A 182 -4.20 21.13 4.80
N ILE A 183 -4.60 20.04 5.45
CA ILE A 183 -5.82 19.28 5.14
C ILE A 183 -7.08 20.15 5.35
N MET A 184 -7.18 20.84 6.47
CA MET A 184 -8.31 21.72 6.76
C MET A 184 -8.46 22.85 5.75
N ASN A 185 -7.35 23.51 5.40
CA ASN A 185 -7.32 24.54 4.36
C ASN A 185 -7.75 24.01 2.98
N PHE A 186 -7.33 22.79 2.64
CA PHE A 186 -7.76 22.13 1.41
C PHE A 186 -9.28 21.85 1.45
N ALA A 187 -9.80 21.28 2.54
CA ALA A 187 -11.21 20.95 2.69
C ALA A 187 -12.11 22.18 2.56
N VAL A 188 -11.76 23.30 3.20
CA VAL A 188 -12.49 24.56 3.11
C VAL A 188 -12.53 25.08 1.65
N ARG A 189 -11.38 25.08 0.96
CA ARG A 189 -11.32 25.52 -0.45
C ARG A 189 -12.13 24.60 -1.36
N TYR A 190 -12.07 23.29 -1.13
CA TYR A 190 -12.82 22.30 -1.89
C TYR A 190 -14.33 22.47 -1.73
N ALA A 191 -14.80 22.63 -0.48
CA ALA A 191 -16.20 22.88 -0.17
C ALA A 191 -16.74 24.16 -0.85
N ARG A 192 -15.97 25.29 -0.78
CA ARG A 192 -16.35 26.55 -1.44
C ARG A 192 -16.48 26.44 -2.94
N ARG A 193 -15.64 25.63 -3.59
CA ARG A 193 -15.72 25.39 -5.06
C ARG A 193 -16.94 24.57 -5.46
N LYS A 194 -17.39 23.66 -4.60
CA LYS A 194 -18.59 22.83 -4.87
C LYS A 194 -19.91 23.46 -4.44
N GLY A 195 -19.90 24.36 -3.46
CA GLY A 195 -21.10 25.03 -2.95
C GLY A 195 -21.44 26.35 -3.66
N GLY A 196 -20.66 26.80 -4.63
CA GLY A 196 -20.85 28.02 -5.42
C GLY A 196 -21.41 27.78 -6.82
N GLY A 197 -22.04 26.60 -7.06
CA GLY A 197 -22.70 26.26 -8.29
C GLY A 197 -24.20 26.09 -8.09
#